data_6482b8355d142ec953f173905db5f741
#
_entry.id   6482b8355d142ec953f173905db5f741
#
_cell.length_a   1.000
_cell.length_b   1.000
_cell.length_c   1.000
_cell.angle_alpha   90.00
_cell.angle_beta   90.00
_cell.angle_gamma   90.00
#
_symmetry.space_group_name_H-M   'P 1'
#
loop_
_entity.id
_entity.type
_entity.pdbx_description
1 polymer ?
#
loop_
_entity_poly.entity_id
_entity_poly.type
_entity_poly.pdbx_seq_one_letter_code
_entity_poly.pdbx_strand_id
1 'polypeptide(L)'
;MTTINDTTMQGNISRRSFVKGASALAAGGALAGAFGFDIAHAEGTVDPDAPVEKRYTYCDMCNQVPKCGMTAYVQDGKIVRVESRTPHPTTPLCAKGLASIQELYDPKRLQTPLRRTNPKGTWQSQWEPITWDEAYDAIVSEFNRVKEEDGPDAVMFYCGDPKEPRPPIQRVATLLGS
;
A
#
# COMPACT_ATOMS: atom_id res chain seq x y z
N MET A 1 26.97 -47.77 8.69
CA MET A 1 25.99 -47.90 7.59
C MET A 1 24.61 -47.81 8.22
N THR A 2 24.02 -46.65 8.24
CA THR A 2 22.68 -46.39 8.80
C THR A 2 21.80 -45.96 7.65
N THR A 3 20.88 -46.80 7.27
CA THR A 3 19.90 -46.61 6.20
C THR A 3 18.84 -45.59 6.62
N ILE A 4 18.73 -44.47 5.91
CA ILE A 4 17.67 -43.50 6.05
C ILE A 4 16.47 -44.01 5.25
N ASN A 5 15.38 -44.32 5.94
CA ASN A 5 14.10 -44.66 5.33
C ASN A 5 13.44 -43.37 4.80
N ASP A 6 13.39 -43.24 3.49
CA ASP A 6 12.66 -42.23 2.76
C ASP A 6 11.18 -42.61 2.69
N THR A 7 10.36 -42.08 3.57
CA THR A 7 8.90 -42.23 3.51
C THR A 7 8.30 -41.01 2.82
N THR A 8 8.27 -41.05 1.50
CA THR A 8 7.52 -40.11 0.66
C THR A 8 6.02 -40.22 0.99
N MET A 9 5.48 -39.22 1.70
CA MET A 9 4.03 -39.01 1.82
C MET A 9 3.47 -38.50 0.50
N GLN A 10 3.12 -39.39 -0.41
CA GLN A 10 2.24 -39.09 -1.53
C GLN A 10 0.78 -39.11 -1.05
N GLY A 11 0.32 -38.05 -0.41
CA GLY A 11 -1.08 -37.84 -0.09
C GLY A 11 -1.72 -36.92 -1.11
N ASN A 12 -2.50 -37.43 -2.07
CA ASN A 12 -3.36 -36.64 -2.95
C ASN A 12 -4.37 -35.90 -2.10
N ILE A 13 -4.17 -34.59 -1.97
CA ILE A 13 -5.13 -33.67 -1.29
C ILE A 13 -6.35 -33.50 -2.18
N SER A 14 -7.51 -34.03 -1.78
CA SER A 14 -8.75 -33.83 -2.51
C SER A 14 -9.25 -32.38 -2.34
N ARG A 15 -9.95 -31.83 -3.35
CA ARG A 15 -10.58 -30.51 -3.26
C ARG A 15 -11.44 -30.34 -1.99
N ARG A 16 -12.10 -31.41 -1.57
CA ARG A 16 -12.93 -31.44 -0.36
C ARG A 16 -12.11 -31.35 0.93
N SER A 17 -10.92 -31.96 0.97
CA SER A 17 -9.98 -31.89 2.10
C SER A 17 -9.36 -30.51 2.19
N PHE A 18 -9.04 -29.88 1.05
CA PHE A 18 -8.54 -28.52 0.98
C PHE A 18 -9.56 -27.50 1.50
N VAL A 19 -10.82 -27.58 1.05
CA VAL A 19 -11.89 -26.70 1.51
C VAL A 19 -12.19 -26.88 3.00
N LYS A 20 -12.18 -28.12 3.50
CA LYS A 20 -12.36 -28.37 4.94
C LYS A 20 -11.20 -27.87 5.79
N GLY A 21 -9.95 -27.94 5.28
CA GLY A 21 -8.78 -27.37 5.94
C GLY A 21 -8.82 -25.84 6.00
N ALA A 22 -9.25 -25.20 4.91
CA ALA A 22 -9.39 -23.74 4.85
C ALA A 22 -10.49 -23.21 5.78
N SER A 23 -11.62 -23.93 5.93
CA SER A 23 -12.68 -23.52 6.86
C SER A 23 -12.35 -23.75 8.33
N ALA A 24 -11.47 -24.72 8.66
CA ALA A 24 -10.97 -24.90 10.03
C ALA A 24 -9.96 -23.81 10.44
N LEU A 25 -9.25 -23.21 9.49
CA LEU A 25 -8.36 -22.05 9.73
C LEU A 25 -9.14 -20.75 9.99
N ALA A 26 -10.35 -20.62 9.48
CA ALA A 26 -11.20 -19.45 9.74
C ALA A 26 -11.82 -19.44 11.16
N ALA A 27 -11.85 -20.57 11.86
CA ALA A 27 -12.38 -20.68 13.21
C ALA A 27 -11.32 -20.65 14.34
N GLY A 28 -10.03 -20.63 13.99
CA GLY A 28 -8.94 -20.70 14.95
C GLY A 28 -7.95 -19.56 14.82
N GLY A 29 -8.26 -18.42 15.43
CA GLY A 29 -7.32 -17.30 15.57
C GLY A 29 -6.06 -17.59 16.40
N ALA A 30 -5.80 -18.86 16.74
CA ALA A 30 -4.66 -19.27 17.55
C ALA A 30 -3.48 -19.87 16.75
N LEU A 31 -3.61 -20.05 15.43
CA LEU A 31 -2.54 -20.65 14.59
C LEU A 31 -1.85 -19.66 13.66
N ALA A 32 -2.24 -18.37 13.65
CA ALA A 32 -1.59 -17.35 12.83
C ALA A 32 -0.13 -17.07 13.24
N GLY A 33 0.22 -17.31 14.50
CA GLY A 33 1.59 -17.13 15.01
C GLY A 33 2.61 -18.18 14.54
N ALA A 34 2.17 -19.32 14.00
CA ALA A 34 3.07 -20.40 13.61
C ALA A 34 3.67 -20.25 12.20
N PHE A 35 3.11 -19.39 11.36
CA PHE A 35 3.53 -19.18 9.97
C PHE A 35 4.10 -17.80 9.66
N GLY A 36 4.34 -16.97 10.66
CA GLY A 36 4.98 -15.65 10.47
C GLY A 36 4.17 -14.67 9.62
N PHE A 37 2.90 -14.91 9.40
CA PHE A 37 1.97 -13.89 8.86
C PHE A 37 1.43 -13.08 10.02
N ASP A 38 2.19 -12.05 10.41
CA ASP A 38 1.60 -10.96 11.17
C ASP A 38 0.54 -10.30 10.28
N ILE A 39 -0.71 -10.69 10.49
CA ILE A 39 -1.82 -9.88 10.05
C ILE A 39 -1.71 -8.62 10.92
N ALA A 40 -1.21 -7.53 10.34
CA ALA A 40 -1.18 -6.23 11.01
C ALA A 40 -2.63 -5.87 11.34
N HIS A 41 -3.06 -6.22 12.53
CA HIS A 41 -4.24 -5.62 13.14
C HIS A 41 -3.87 -4.16 13.35
N ALA A 42 -4.64 -3.23 12.80
CA ALA A 42 -4.56 -1.85 13.22
C ALA A 42 -4.58 -1.87 14.76
N GLU A 43 -3.48 -1.47 15.41
CA GLU A 43 -3.39 -1.42 16.87
C GLU A 43 -4.40 -0.39 17.36
N GLY A 44 -5.54 -0.87 17.74
CA GLY A 44 -6.65 -0.17 18.33
C GLY A 44 -7.75 -1.20 18.47
N THR A 45 -8.00 -1.63 19.69
CA THR A 45 -9.18 -2.43 20.00
C THR A 45 -10.40 -1.64 19.53
N VAL A 46 -11.05 -2.15 18.48
CA VAL A 46 -12.33 -1.60 18.03
C VAL A 46 -13.31 -1.83 19.19
N ASP A 47 -13.78 -0.76 19.78
CA ASP A 47 -14.83 -0.85 20.81
C ASP A 47 -16.13 -1.27 20.10
N PRO A 48 -16.70 -2.47 20.41
CA PRO A 48 -17.90 -2.95 19.74
C PRO A 48 -19.14 -2.08 20.02
N ASP A 49 -19.12 -1.31 21.11
CA ASP A 49 -20.23 -0.47 21.55
C ASP A 49 -20.09 1.01 21.12
N ALA A 50 -18.93 1.41 20.61
CA ALA A 50 -18.72 2.77 20.17
C ALA A 50 -19.46 3.07 18.86
N PRO A 51 -20.00 4.28 18.67
CA PRO A 51 -20.74 4.66 17.47
C PRO A 51 -19.85 4.62 16.24
N VAL A 52 -20.35 4.01 15.18
CA VAL A 52 -19.65 3.88 13.90
C VAL A 52 -20.29 4.80 12.87
N GLU A 53 -19.51 5.72 12.32
CA GLU A 53 -19.94 6.61 11.26
C GLU A 53 -19.69 5.99 9.88
N LYS A 54 -20.68 6.08 8.98
CA LYS A 54 -20.52 5.67 7.58
C LYS A 54 -20.11 6.85 6.72
N ARG A 55 -18.99 6.69 5.98
CA ARG A 55 -18.52 7.66 4.99
C ARG A 55 -18.48 7.04 3.60
N TYR A 56 -19.01 7.75 2.64
CA TYR A 56 -18.97 7.34 1.24
C TYR A 56 -17.77 7.95 0.55
N THR A 57 -16.98 7.11 -0.11
CA THR A 57 -15.77 7.50 -0.81
C THR A 57 -15.53 6.58 -2.01
N TYR A 58 -14.36 6.58 -2.54
CA TYR A 58 -13.92 5.69 -3.61
C TYR A 58 -12.56 5.07 -3.28
N CYS A 59 -12.30 3.92 -3.90
CA CYS A 59 -11.03 3.22 -3.77
C CYS A 59 -9.99 3.83 -4.71
N ASP A 60 -8.80 4.10 -4.20
CA ASP A 60 -7.68 4.67 -4.95
C ASP A 60 -6.46 3.72 -5.05
N MET A 61 -6.65 2.44 -4.82
CA MET A 61 -5.59 1.41 -4.85
C MET A 61 -5.08 1.06 -6.25
N CYS A 62 -5.77 1.48 -7.30
CA CYS A 62 -5.39 1.21 -8.67
C CYS A 62 -5.94 2.28 -9.63
N ASN A 63 -5.61 2.11 -10.91
CA ASN A 63 -5.94 3.06 -11.96
C ASN A 63 -7.28 2.83 -12.64
N GLN A 64 -8.19 2.06 -12.02
CA GLN A 64 -9.53 1.79 -12.56
C GLN A 64 -10.33 3.08 -12.75
N VAL A 65 -10.97 3.21 -13.92
CA VAL A 65 -11.88 4.33 -14.27
C VAL A 65 -13.22 3.75 -14.72
N PRO A 66 -14.31 4.18 -14.11
CA PRO A 66 -14.40 5.02 -12.91
C PRO A 66 -13.84 4.32 -11.67
N LYS A 67 -13.46 5.09 -10.65
CA LYS A 67 -12.97 4.53 -9.36
C LYS A 67 -14.06 3.69 -8.72
N CYS A 68 -13.67 2.63 -8.00
CA CYS A 68 -14.63 1.75 -7.33
C CYS A 68 -15.25 2.45 -6.12
N GLY A 69 -16.58 2.40 -6.01
CA GLY A 69 -17.30 2.97 -4.88
C GLY A 69 -17.02 2.21 -3.59
N MET A 70 -16.74 2.96 -2.52
CA MET A 70 -16.37 2.43 -1.21
C MET A 70 -17.22 3.07 -0.12
N THR A 71 -17.66 2.26 0.83
CA THR A 71 -18.18 2.71 2.12
C THR A 71 -17.13 2.46 3.17
N ALA A 72 -16.65 3.51 3.81
CA ALA A 72 -15.75 3.44 4.95
C ALA A 72 -16.55 3.57 6.25
N TYR A 73 -16.23 2.74 7.21
CA TYR A 73 -16.78 2.77 8.57
C TYR A 73 -15.71 3.35 9.49
N VAL A 74 -16.04 4.46 10.11
CA VAL A 74 -15.13 5.25 10.92
C VAL A 74 -15.56 5.19 12.39
N GLN A 75 -14.63 4.88 13.27
CA GLN A 75 -14.81 4.89 14.72
C GLN A 75 -13.63 5.66 15.33
N ASP A 76 -13.91 6.63 16.18
CA ASP A 76 -12.90 7.48 16.82
C ASP A 76 -11.84 8.07 15.84
N GLY A 77 -12.31 8.49 14.66
CA GLY A 77 -11.44 9.06 13.61
C GLY A 77 -10.61 8.04 12.83
N LYS A 78 -10.74 6.74 13.09
CA LYS A 78 -10.05 5.67 12.37
C LYS A 78 -11.01 4.86 11.51
N ILE A 79 -10.57 4.48 10.33
CA ILE A 79 -11.31 3.55 9.45
C ILE A 79 -11.13 2.14 10.01
N VAL A 80 -12.22 1.54 10.47
CA VAL A 80 -12.21 0.20 11.06
C VAL A 80 -12.67 -0.88 10.08
N ARG A 81 -13.39 -0.49 9.03
CA ARG A 81 -13.88 -1.40 8.00
C ARG A 81 -14.16 -0.66 6.69
N VAL A 82 -13.96 -1.34 5.57
CA VAL A 82 -14.41 -0.89 4.25
C VAL A 82 -15.21 -1.97 3.57
N GLU A 83 -16.17 -1.56 2.74
CA GLU A 83 -16.97 -2.45 1.91
C GLU A 83 -17.35 -1.79 0.60
N SER A 84 -17.85 -2.58 -0.35
CA SER A 84 -18.35 -2.06 -1.61
C SER A 84 -19.54 -1.14 -1.39
N ARG A 85 -19.56 0.00 -2.05
CA ARG A 85 -20.73 0.88 -2.08
C ARG A 85 -21.71 0.42 -3.15
N THR A 86 -22.95 0.19 -2.77
CA THR A 86 -24.03 -0.13 -3.70
C THR A 86 -25.16 0.90 -3.52
N PRO A 87 -25.72 1.48 -4.59
CA PRO A 87 -25.34 1.32 -5.99
C PRO A 87 -24.14 2.19 -6.38
N HIS A 88 -23.21 1.66 -7.18
CA HIS A 88 -22.12 2.39 -7.80
C HIS A 88 -21.76 1.72 -9.14
N PRO A 89 -21.38 2.50 -10.20
CA PRO A 89 -21.09 1.93 -11.52
C PRO A 89 -19.97 0.89 -11.50
N THR A 90 -18.98 1.06 -10.62
CA THR A 90 -17.86 0.13 -10.45
C THR A 90 -17.91 -0.50 -9.06
N THR A 91 -18.40 -1.71 -9.03
CA THR A 91 -18.55 -2.55 -7.82
C THR A 91 -18.57 -4.02 -8.25
N PRO A 92 -18.15 -5.01 -7.42
CA PRO A 92 -17.65 -4.86 -6.06
C PRO A 92 -16.19 -4.41 -5.97
N LEU A 93 -15.75 -4.02 -4.76
CA LEU A 93 -14.32 -3.84 -4.47
C LEU A 93 -13.57 -5.15 -4.65
N CYS A 94 -12.41 -5.10 -5.29
CA CYS A 94 -11.51 -6.23 -5.36
C CYS A 94 -10.71 -6.42 -4.05
N ALA A 95 -9.93 -7.50 -3.96
CA ALA A 95 -9.11 -7.79 -2.78
C ALA A 95 -8.18 -6.63 -2.38
N LYS A 96 -7.59 -5.90 -3.35
CA LYS A 96 -6.75 -4.73 -3.07
C LYS A 96 -7.55 -3.61 -2.39
N GLY A 97 -8.74 -3.30 -2.89
CA GLY A 97 -9.60 -2.28 -2.29
C GLY A 97 -10.05 -2.64 -0.88
N LEU A 98 -10.35 -3.91 -0.63
CA LEU A 98 -10.70 -4.40 0.71
C LEU A 98 -9.49 -4.37 1.67
N ALA A 99 -8.28 -4.58 1.16
CA ALA A 99 -7.04 -4.55 1.94
C ALA A 99 -6.48 -3.12 2.16
N SER A 100 -7.12 -2.07 1.63
CA SER A 100 -6.63 -0.68 1.72
C SER A 100 -6.41 -0.18 3.14
N ILE A 101 -7.17 -0.68 4.11
CA ILE A 101 -6.99 -0.36 5.53
C ILE A 101 -5.61 -0.82 6.02
N GLN A 102 -5.17 -2.01 5.60
CA GLN A 102 -3.89 -2.58 6.02
C GLN A 102 -2.73 -1.73 5.52
N GLU A 103 -2.81 -1.21 4.29
CA GLU A 103 -1.81 -0.28 3.77
C GLU A 103 -1.85 1.06 4.52
N LEU A 104 -3.05 1.58 4.80
CA LEU A 104 -3.22 2.87 5.47
C LEU A 104 -2.61 2.88 6.88
N TYR A 105 -2.79 1.79 7.62
CA TYR A 105 -2.33 1.64 9.00
C TYR A 105 -1.11 0.71 9.16
N ASP A 106 -0.38 0.45 8.07
CA ASP A 106 0.87 -0.32 8.15
C ASP A 106 1.87 0.40 9.06
N PRO A 107 2.37 -0.24 10.12
CA PRO A 107 3.36 0.36 11.03
C PRO A 107 4.68 0.70 10.32
N LYS A 108 4.94 0.10 9.16
CA LYS A 108 6.10 0.41 8.30
C LYS A 108 5.83 1.52 7.30
N ARG A 109 4.63 2.11 7.29
CA ARG A 109 4.31 3.22 6.39
C ARG A 109 5.22 4.40 6.67
N LEU A 110 5.84 4.95 5.63
CA LEU A 110 6.68 6.13 5.75
C LEU A 110 5.84 7.34 6.19
N GLN A 111 6.30 8.01 7.24
CA GLN A 111 5.63 9.19 7.82
C GLN A 111 6.34 10.49 7.44
N THR A 112 7.59 10.40 7.01
CA THR A 112 8.45 11.55 6.65
C THR A 112 9.16 11.26 5.34
N PRO A 113 9.64 12.29 4.62
CA PRO A 113 10.58 12.08 3.52
C PRO A 113 11.85 11.40 4.02
N LEU A 114 12.49 10.64 3.15
CA LEU A 114 13.74 9.95 3.44
C LEU A 114 14.82 10.41 2.46
N ARG A 115 16.00 10.74 3.00
CA ARG A 115 17.20 11.01 2.21
C ARG A 115 18.13 9.81 2.22
N ARG A 116 18.62 9.43 1.05
CA ARG A 116 19.61 8.38 0.94
C ARG A 116 20.96 8.87 1.43
N THR A 117 21.62 8.09 2.31
CA THR A 117 22.93 8.46 2.92
C THR A 117 24.12 7.77 2.28
N ASN A 118 23.91 6.69 1.52
CA ASN A 118 24.99 5.99 0.82
C ASN A 118 24.90 6.15 -0.70
N PRO A 119 26.02 5.96 -1.46
CA PRO A 119 26.05 6.14 -2.90
C PRO A 119 24.99 5.33 -3.64
N LYS A 120 24.44 5.89 -4.73
CA LYS A 120 23.54 5.17 -5.64
C LYS A 120 24.27 3.95 -6.21
N GLY A 121 23.53 2.85 -6.43
CA GLY A 121 24.09 1.58 -6.92
C GLY A 121 24.66 0.68 -5.81
N THR A 122 24.77 1.14 -4.56
CA THR A 122 25.13 0.28 -3.43
C THR A 122 23.99 -0.71 -3.16
N TRP A 123 24.31 -2.00 -2.96
CA TRP A 123 23.34 -3.09 -2.77
C TRP A 123 22.34 -2.83 -1.63
N GLN A 124 22.83 -2.32 -0.51
CA GLN A 124 21.96 -1.97 0.63
C GLN A 124 21.80 -0.46 0.70
N SER A 125 20.59 0.02 0.38
CA SER A 125 20.26 1.43 0.52
C SER A 125 20.13 1.80 2.01
N GLN A 126 20.81 2.89 2.40
CA GLN A 126 20.72 3.47 3.72
C GLN A 126 19.94 4.78 3.62
N TRP A 127 19.01 4.99 4.55
CA TRP A 127 18.09 6.12 4.53
C TRP A 127 18.02 6.77 5.90
N GLU A 128 17.88 8.09 5.92
CA GLU A 128 17.60 8.87 7.11
C GLU A 128 16.33 9.69 6.93
N PRO A 129 15.51 9.85 7.97
CA PRO A 129 14.37 10.75 7.95
C PRO A 129 14.85 12.20 7.83
N ILE A 130 14.14 12.99 7.00
CA ILE A 130 14.37 14.43 6.86
C ILE A 130 13.03 15.16 6.94
N THR A 131 13.06 16.47 7.13
CA THR A 131 11.87 17.32 7.08
C THR A 131 11.40 17.53 5.63
N TRP A 132 10.15 17.97 5.48
CA TRP A 132 9.64 18.34 4.15
C TRP A 132 10.37 19.55 3.57
N ASP A 133 10.78 20.52 4.40
CA ASP A 133 11.53 21.68 3.94
C ASP A 133 12.89 21.26 3.39
N GLU A 134 13.63 20.41 4.10
CA GLU A 134 14.89 19.85 3.62
C GLU A 134 14.72 19.04 2.31
N ALA A 135 13.61 18.31 2.17
CA ALA A 135 13.32 17.57 0.95
C ALA A 135 13.06 18.52 -0.24
N TYR A 136 12.24 19.56 -0.03
CA TYR A 136 11.98 20.57 -1.07
C TYR A 136 13.23 21.35 -1.45
N ASP A 137 14.03 21.78 -0.50
CA ASP A 137 15.28 22.47 -0.77
C ASP A 137 16.25 21.63 -1.60
N ALA A 138 16.38 20.35 -1.25
CA ALA A 138 17.21 19.42 -2.01
C ALA A 138 16.72 19.21 -3.45
N ILE A 139 15.40 19.08 -3.65
CA ILE A 139 14.79 18.89 -4.97
C ILE A 139 14.94 20.15 -5.82
N VAL A 140 14.61 21.32 -5.24
CA VAL A 140 14.64 22.61 -5.96
C VAL A 140 16.08 22.96 -6.35
N SER A 141 17.04 22.80 -5.44
CA SER A 141 18.45 23.08 -5.75
C SER A 141 18.98 22.18 -6.86
N GLU A 142 18.63 20.90 -6.88
CA GLU A 142 19.05 19.98 -7.94
C GLU A 142 18.38 20.29 -9.28
N PHE A 143 17.10 20.63 -9.29
CA PHE A 143 16.42 21.07 -10.52
C PHE A 143 17.04 22.36 -11.09
N ASN A 144 17.36 23.34 -10.25
CA ASN A 144 18.01 24.56 -10.69
C ASN A 144 19.41 24.28 -11.23
N ARG A 145 20.19 23.44 -10.55
CA ARG A 145 21.52 23.04 -11.02
C ARG A 145 21.45 22.42 -12.43
N VAL A 146 20.60 21.42 -12.64
CA VAL A 146 20.45 20.76 -13.95
C VAL A 146 19.97 21.75 -15.01
N LYS A 147 19.02 22.62 -14.66
CA LYS A 147 18.50 23.64 -15.59
C LYS A 147 19.57 24.63 -16.02
N GLU A 148 20.46 25.04 -15.11
CA GLU A 148 21.55 25.97 -15.37
C GLU A 148 22.68 25.33 -16.18
N GLU A 149 23.03 24.08 -15.88
CA GLU A 149 24.15 23.37 -16.52
C GLU A 149 23.76 22.77 -17.89
N ASP A 150 22.59 22.13 -17.99
CA ASP A 150 22.21 21.29 -19.12
C ASP A 150 20.94 21.78 -19.84
N GLY A 151 20.26 22.78 -19.27
CA GLY A 151 18.99 23.27 -19.76
C GLY A 151 17.76 22.54 -19.21
N PRO A 152 16.56 23.14 -19.33
CA PRO A 152 15.33 22.59 -18.77
C PRO A 152 14.92 21.24 -19.42
N ASP A 153 15.28 21.02 -20.67
CA ASP A 153 14.97 19.79 -21.42
C ASP A 153 15.75 18.55 -20.89
N ALA A 154 16.76 18.77 -20.06
CA ALA A 154 17.48 17.68 -19.39
C ALA A 154 16.67 17.02 -18.26
N VAL A 155 15.55 17.63 -17.84
CA VAL A 155 14.66 17.09 -16.83
C VAL A 155 13.44 16.48 -17.48
N MET A 156 13.23 15.18 -17.29
CA MET A 156 12.05 14.47 -17.77
C MET A 156 11.09 14.16 -16.62
N PHE A 157 9.83 14.55 -16.77
CA PHE A 157 8.76 14.20 -15.87
C PHE A 157 8.01 12.97 -16.39
N TYR A 158 7.99 11.93 -15.58
CA TYR A 158 7.27 10.71 -15.89
C TYR A 158 6.17 10.45 -14.85
N CYS A 159 4.99 10.12 -15.34
CA CYS A 159 3.93 9.59 -14.51
C CYS A 159 3.28 8.41 -15.25
N GLY A 160 2.86 7.37 -14.51
CA GLY A 160 2.23 6.19 -15.07
C GLY A 160 0.93 6.52 -15.82
N ASP A 161 -0.14 5.79 -15.62
CA ASP A 161 -1.47 6.18 -16.12
C ASP A 161 -2.17 7.09 -15.10
N PRO A 162 -1.81 8.37 -15.04
CA PRO A 162 -2.22 9.25 -13.98
C PRO A 162 -3.50 9.96 -14.38
N LYS A 163 -4.47 9.85 -13.55
CA LYS A 163 -5.70 10.62 -13.71
C LYS A 163 -5.68 11.83 -12.80
N GLU A 164 -5.30 11.61 -11.58
CA GLU A 164 -5.26 12.62 -10.53
C GLU A 164 -3.97 13.47 -10.55
N PRO A 165 -2.76 12.89 -10.65
CA PRO A 165 -1.51 13.66 -10.56
C PRO A 165 -1.08 14.31 -11.88
N ARG A 166 -1.73 14.03 -13.01
CA ARG A 166 -1.34 14.61 -14.32
C ARG A 166 -1.32 16.14 -14.32
N PRO A 167 -2.37 16.87 -13.90
CA PRO A 167 -2.35 18.32 -13.94
C PRO A 167 -1.23 18.94 -13.09
N PRO A 168 -0.98 18.55 -11.84
CA PRO A 168 0.13 19.10 -11.07
C PRO A 168 1.50 18.78 -11.67
N ILE A 169 1.73 17.58 -12.22
CA ILE A 169 3.00 17.23 -12.88
C ILE A 169 3.22 18.09 -14.13
N GLN A 170 2.21 18.24 -14.98
CA GLN A 170 2.28 19.11 -16.15
C GLN A 170 2.57 20.56 -15.79
N ARG A 171 1.94 21.07 -14.69
CA ARG A 171 2.22 22.40 -14.20
C ARG A 171 3.66 22.59 -13.76
N VAL A 172 4.22 21.63 -13.02
CA VAL A 172 5.63 21.69 -12.59
C VAL A 172 6.57 21.65 -13.78
N ALA A 173 6.34 20.74 -14.74
CA ALA A 173 7.12 20.67 -15.98
C ALA A 173 7.10 22.00 -16.76
N THR A 174 5.92 22.57 -16.98
CA THR A 174 5.78 23.86 -17.66
C THR A 174 6.49 25.00 -16.92
N LEU A 175 6.43 25.06 -15.58
CA LEU A 175 7.11 26.07 -14.78
C LEU A 175 8.63 25.90 -14.82
N LEU A 176 9.13 24.68 -14.90
CA LEU A 176 10.54 24.41 -15.07
C LEU A 176 11.04 24.80 -16.48
N GLY A 177 10.15 24.71 -17.48
CA GLY A 177 10.46 24.93 -18.89
C GLY A 177 10.78 23.65 -19.67
N SER A 178 10.44 22.47 -19.08
CA SER A 178 10.61 21.15 -19.69
C SER A 178 9.41 20.76 -20.55
#